data_d54b35b9a8d3110e56aacc70dca8b3ad
#
_entry.id   d54b35b9a8d3110e56aacc70dca8b3ad
#
_cell.length_a   1.000
_cell.length_b   1.000
_cell.length_c   1.000
_cell.angle_alpha   90.00
_cell.angle_beta   90.00
_cell.angle_gamma   90.00
#
_symmetry.space_group_name_H-M   'P 1'
#
loop_
_entity.id
_entity.type
_entity.pdbx_description
1 polymer ?
#
loop_
_entity_poly.entity_id
_entity_poly.type
_entity_poly.pdbx_seq_one_letter_code
_entity_poly.pdbx_strand_id
1 'polypeptide(L)'
;MTFINKINRKLHTLSEIRESKYVLKQIANYLLNLDVHILYVQLPKSNKIKGLTEFEQERIKNWCFDFNKYKKELSKLKMLYGEDITQEYILSVFDGGVVVDGAKRKVLLDFQSEHQHIINGRRITVGQPKRYHNTIYTHGACTWRGTGVEDQETIASFLQQLINIDYPLAYRIVNSAIGRGSNIRDDFEMIKEQTYFPGDIVILGSHGAIMNIGRSFFEKIGIVYLTTSSLFNRPHNYGEWFNDTVLHTNKRGNKVLADAIYKVLNEMKWLTSGVLIEEHKKRILGNNKSLLKLQK
;
A
#
# COMPACT_ATOMS: atom_id res chain seq x y z
N MET A 1 28.35 -18.36 7.97
CA MET A 1 27.40 -17.71 8.93
C MET A 1 27.33 -18.61 10.16
N THR A 2 27.76 -18.14 11.32
CA THR A 2 27.84 -18.93 12.54
C THR A 2 26.47 -19.29 13.10
N PHE A 3 26.34 -20.37 13.86
CA PHE A 3 25.10 -20.80 14.51
C PHE A 3 24.50 -19.69 15.40
N ILE A 4 25.37 -18.96 16.13
CA ILE A 4 24.98 -17.82 16.96
C ILE A 4 24.31 -16.72 16.14
N ASN A 5 24.81 -16.37 14.94
CA ASN A 5 24.22 -15.38 14.06
C ASN A 5 22.84 -15.80 13.56
N LYS A 6 22.61 -17.10 13.33
CA LYS A 6 21.27 -17.61 12.96
C LYS A 6 20.26 -17.48 14.12
N ILE A 7 20.69 -17.77 15.35
CA ILE A 7 19.84 -17.64 16.54
C ILE A 7 19.49 -16.16 16.75
N ASN A 8 20.46 -15.27 16.76
CA ASN A 8 20.23 -13.84 16.95
C ASN A 8 19.29 -13.25 15.89
N ARG A 9 19.46 -13.63 14.63
CA ARG A 9 18.56 -13.23 13.54
C ARG A 9 17.13 -13.74 13.76
N LYS A 10 16.96 -14.98 14.21
CA LYS A 10 15.63 -15.55 14.51
C LYS A 10 14.95 -14.84 15.68
N LEU A 11 15.71 -14.55 16.75
CA LEU A 11 15.20 -13.81 17.92
C LEU A 11 14.79 -12.38 17.54
N HIS A 12 15.60 -11.69 16.75
CA HIS A 12 15.26 -10.36 16.23
C HIS A 12 13.96 -10.37 15.41
N THR A 13 13.83 -11.31 14.49
CA THR A 13 12.60 -11.46 13.68
C THR A 13 11.36 -11.74 14.55
N LEU A 14 11.47 -12.54 15.61
CA LEU A 14 10.37 -12.83 16.52
C LEU A 14 9.96 -11.58 17.33
N SER A 15 10.94 -10.79 17.77
CA SER A 15 10.69 -9.51 18.44
C SER A 15 9.95 -8.53 17.54
N GLU A 16 10.38 -8.37 16.29
CA GLU A 16 9.72 -7.51 15.31
C GLU A 16 8.27 -7.94 15.02
N ILE A 17 8.02 -9.27 14.91
CA ILE A 17 6.68 -9.80 14.72
C ILE A 17 5.80 -9.49 15.93
N ARG A 18 6.32 -9.65 17.15
CA ARG A 18 5.57 -9.36 18.39
C ARG A 18 5.19 -7.89 18.48
N GLU A 19 6.13 -7.02 18.18
CA GLU A 19 5.92 -5.58 18.13
C GLU A 19 4.89 -5.19 17.06
N SER A 20 5.03 -5.73 15.85
CA SER A 20 4.08 -5.47 14.77
C SER A 20 2.65 -5.91 15.13
N LYS A 21 2.49 -7.05 15.79
CA LYS A 21 1.19 -7.51 16.31
C LYS A 21 0.60 -6.55 17.33
N TYR A 22 1.43 -6.00 18.20
CA TYR A 22 0.98 -5.01 19.19
C TYR A 22 0.49 -3.74 18.51
N VAL A 23 1.26 -3.19 17.56
CA VAL A 23 0.87 -1.97 16.83
C VAL A 23 -0.39 -2.20 15.99
N LEU A 24 -0.51 -3.35 15.31
CA LEU A 24 -1.72 -3.70 14.56
C LEU A 24 -2.97 -3.76 15.42
N LYS A 25 -2.87 -4.25 16.66
CA LYS A 25 -3.99 -4.20 17.61
C LYS A 25 -4.37 -2.76 17.96
N GLN A 26 -3.39 -1.88 18.15
CA GLN A 26 -3.66 -0.46 18.42
C GLN A 26 -4.34 0.20 17.22
N ILE A 27 -3.88 -0.05 16.00
CA ILE A 27 -4.51 0.44 14.77
C ILE A 27 -5.96 -0.05 14.70
N ALA A 28 -6.19 -1.36 14.89
CA ALA A 28 -7.52 -1.93 14.83
C ALA A 28 -8.46 -1.29 15.86
N ASN A 29 -8.03 -1.23 17.12
CA ASN A 29 -8.83 -0.61 18.17
C ASN A 29 -9.14 0.87 17.88
N TYR A 30 -8.15 1.62 17.41
CA TYR A 30 -8.33 3.04 17.08
C TYR A 30 -9.35 3.25 15.98
N LEU A 31 -9.21 2.54 14.84
CA LEU A 31 -10.04 2.73 13.67
C LEU A 31 -11.45 2.13 13.81
N LEU A 32 -11.57 0.94 14.40
CA LEU A 32 -12.87 0.29 14.60
C LEU A 32 -13.76 1.08 15.57
N ASN A 33 -13.18 1.76 16.57
CA ASN A 33 -13.93 2.67 17.45
C ASN A 33 -14.46 3.93 16.73
N LEU A 34 -13.92 4.23 15.55
CA LEU A 34 -14.37 5.33 14.68
C LEU A 34 -15.31 4.85 13.55
N ASP A 35 -15.74 3.59 13.58
CA ASP A 35 -16.52 2.93 12.52
C ASP A 35 -15.84 2.99 11.14
N VAL A 36 -14.52 2.77 11.13
CA VAL A 36 -13.66 2.71 9.95
C VAL A 36 -13.36 1.26 9.60
N HIS A 37 -13.57 0.90 8.35
CA HIS A 37 -13.27 -0.45 7.86
C HIS A 37 -11.76 -0.64 7.61
N ILE A 38 -11.23 -1.83 7.90
CA ILE A 38 -9.80 -2.11 7.76
C ILE A 38 -9.58 -3.36 6.91
N LEU A 39 -8.85 -3.18 5.80
CA LEU A 39 -8.39 -4.25 4.93
C LEU A 39 -6.87 -4.38 5.01
N TYR A 40 -6.35 -5.55 5.33
CA TYR A 40 -4.94 -5.85 5.17
C TYR A 40 -4.72 -6.66 3.88
N VAL A 41 -3.79 -6.20 3.05
CA VAL A 41 -3.44 -6.84 1.78
C VAL A 41 -2.03 -7.40 1.86
N GLN A 42 -1.92 -8.71 1.81
CA GLN A 42 -0.66 -9.43 1.82
C GLN A 42 -0.14 -9.64 0.39
N LEU A 43 0.99 -9.01 0.08
CA LEU A 43 1.73 -9.29 -1.15
C LEU A 43 2.41 -10.68 -1.09
N PRO A 44 2.68 -11.33 -2.23
CA PRO A 44 3.41 -12.58 -2.26
C PRO A 44 4.81 -12.40 -1.69
N LYS A 45 5.34 -13.44 -1.04
CA LYS A 45 6.75 -13.45 -0.63
C LYS A 45 7.61 -13.83 -1.83
N SER A 46 8.71 -13.12 -2.05
CA SER A 46 9.65 -13.35 -3.16
C SER A 46 10.11 -14.80 -3.31
N ASN A 47 10.33 -15.48 -2.17
CA ASN A 47 10.75 -16.88 -2.13
C ASN A 47 9.63 -17.90 -2.40
N LYS A 48 8.39 -17.46 -2.57
CA LYS A 48 7.22 -18.31 -2.84
C LYS A 48 6.70 -18.21 -4.26
N ILE A 49 7.30 -17.39 -5.11
CA ILE A 49 6.96 -17.36 -6.52
C ILE A 49 7.54 -18.61 -7.15
N LYS A 50 6.69 -19.63 -7.32
CA LYS A 50 7.07 -20.90 -7.95
C LYS A 50 7.06 -20.74 -9.47
N GLY A 51 7.94 -21.50 -10.16
CA GLY A 51 7.90 -21.61 -11.60
C GLY A 51 8.70 -20.56 -12.36
N LEU A 52 9.67 -19.92 -11.73
CA LEU A 52 10.64 -19.08 -12.42
C LEU A 52 11.55 -19.95 -13.29
N THR A 53 11.72 -19.56 -14.54
CA THR A 53 12.72 -20.15 -15.45
C THR A 53 14.13 -19.88 -14.92
N GLU A 54 15.14 -20.66 -15.35
CA GLU A 54 16.55 -20.40 -15.00
C GLU A 54 16.98 -18.98 -15.39
N PHE A 55 16.53 -18.51 -16.55
CA PHE A 55 16.77 -17.16 -17.02
C PHE A 55 16.17 -16.11 -16.07
N GLU A 56 14.95 -16.29 -15.61
CA GLU A 56 14.31 -15.40 -14.65
C GLU A 56 14.98 -15.45 -13.27
N GLN A 57 15.42 -16.64 -12.84
CA GLN A 57 16.18 -16.79 -11.58
C GLN A 57 17.55 -16.11 -11.65
N GLU A 58 18.25 -16.23 -12.76
CA GLU A 58 19.53 -15.57 -12.98
C GLU A 58 19.37 -14.06 -13.14
N ARG A 59 18.37 -13.63 -13.84
CA ARG A 59 17.93 -12.24 -13.94
C ARG A 59 17.63 -11.67 -12.55
N ILE A 60 16.92 -12.41 -11.69
CA ILE A 60 16.65 -12.05 -10.30
C ILE A 60 17.93 -11.97 -9.46
N LYS A 61 18.85 -12.91 -9.58
CA LYS A 61 20.14 -12.89 -8.86
C LYS A 61 21.02 -11.71 -9.27
N ASN A 62 21.01 -11.37 -10.53
CA ASN A 62 21.76 -10.23 -11.09
C ASN A 62 21.09 -8.88 -10.81
N TRP A 63 19.83 -8.90 -10.39
CA TRP A 63 19.01 -7.75 -10.04
C TRP A 63 19.02 -7.44 -8.54
N CYS A 64 20.08 -7.74 -7.84
CA CYS A 64 20.29 -7.14 -6.53
C CYS A 64 20.25 -5.62 -6.70
N PHE A 65 19.14 -5.02 -6.33
CA PHE A 65 18.81 -3.63 -6.51
C PHE A 65 19.74 -2.77 -5.65
N ASP A 66 20.93 -2.53 -6.12
CA ASP A 66 21.69 -1.36 -5.74
C ASP A 66 21.31 -0.25 -6.72
N PHE A 67 20.29 0.50 -6.37
CA PHE A 67 19.76 1.60 -7.20
C PHE A 67 20.87 2.57 -7.63
N ASN A 68 21.85 2.83 -6.76
CA ASN A 68 23.00 3.68 -7.11
C ASN A 68 23.91 3.05 -8.15
N LYS A 69 23.97 1.72 -8.23
CA LYS A 69 24.70 1.00 -9.25
C LYS A 69 23.98 1.03 -10.60
N TYR A 70 22.65 0.93 -10.59
CA TYR A 70 21.81 0.97 -11.80
C TYR A 70 21.69 2.37 -12.41
N LYS A 71 21.79 3.44 -11.64
CA LYS A 71 21.89 4.81 -12.18
C LYS A 71 22.98 4.96 -13.24
N LYS A 72 24.03 4.12 -13.19
CA LYS A 72 25.18 4.15 -14.08
C LYS A 72 25.09 3.18 -15.27
N GLU A 73 24.09 2.29 -15.29
CA GLU A 73 24.02 1.19 -16.26
C GLU A 73 22.72 1.21 -17.06
N LEU A 74 22.55 2.21 -17.94
CA LEU A 74 21.37 2.39 -18.79
C LEU A 74 21.01 1.12 -19.60
N SER A 75 21.99 0.35 -20.05
CA SER A 75 21.77 -0.90 -20.77
C SER A 75 20.98 -1.94 -19.99
N LYS A 76 21.23 -2.04 -18.68
CA LYS A 76 20.47 -2.95 -17.81
C LYS A 76 19.06 -2.43 -17.55
N LEU A 77 18.89 -1.13 -17.43
CA LEU A 77 17.59 -0.51 -17.27
C LEU A 77 16.71 -0.71 -18.51
N LYS A 78 17.28 -0.60 -19.71
CA LYS A 78 16.58 -0.91 -20.96
C LYS A 78 16.13 -2.37 -21.06
N MET A 79 16.93 -3.32 -20.58
CA MET A 79 16.51 -4.72 -20.48
C MET A 79 15.28 -4.93 -19.58
N LEU A 80 15.08 -4.05 -18.58
CA LEU A 80 13.99 -4.13 -17.63
C LEU A 80 12.69 -3.53 -18.15
N TYR A 81 12.82 -2.37 -18.79
CA TYR A 81 11.70 -1.49 -19.11
C TYR A 81 11.47 -1.35 -20.62
N GLY A 82 12.35 -1.91 -21.45
CA GLY A 82 12.31 -1.81 -22.91
C GLY A 82 13.31 -0.80 -23.45
N GLU A 83 13.59 -0.92 -24.74
CA GLU A 83 14.63 -0.12 -25.42
C GLU A 83 14.31 1.38 -25.48
N ASP A 84 13.03 1.75 -25.47
CA ASP A 84 12.57 3.13 -25.60
C ASP A 84 12.68 3.93 -24.30
N ILE A 85 13.05 3.29 -23.17
CA ILE A 85 13.08 3.94 -21.88
C ILE A 85 14.40 4.68 -21.66
N THR A 86 14.28 5.94 -21.26
CA THR A 86 15.42 6.79 -20.94
C THR A 86 15.84 6.63 -19.47
N GLN A 87 17.10 6.98 -19.18
CA GLN A 87 17.57 7.03 -17.80
C GLN A 87 16.78 8.03 -16.97
N GLU A 88 16.39 9.16 -17.56
CA GLU A 88 15.60 10.21 -16.91
C GLU A 88 14.22 9.70 -16.49
N TYR A 89 13.54 8.96 -17.39
CA TYR A 89 12.26 8.31 -17.05
C TYR A 89 12.41 7.42 -15.82
N ILE A 90 13.40 6.52 -15.81
CA ILE A 90 13.62 5.60 -14.70
C ILE A 90 13.93 6.32 -13.41
N LEU A 91 14.78 7.35 -13.46
CA LEU A 91 15.06 8.17 -12.29
C LEU A 91 13.80 8.88 -11.79
N SER A 92 12.95 9.37 -12.68
CA SER A 92 11.70 10.05 -12.30
C SER A 92 10.70 9.14 -11.59
N VAL A 93 10.61 7.85 -11.96
CA VAL A 93 9.64 6.92 -11.36
C VAL A 93 10.18 6.16 -10.14
N PHE A 94 11.51 6.04 -9.99
CA PHE A 94 12.14 5.33 -8.86
C PHE A 94 12.72 6.27 -7.78
N ASP A 95 13.39 7.35 -8.16
CA ASP A 95 14.03 8.29 -7.23
C ASP A 95 13.06 9.30 -6.62
N GLY A 96 11.87 9.38 -7.18
CA GLY A 96 10.85 10.27 -6.66
C GLY A 96 10.51 9.97 -5.21
N GLY A 97 10.71 10.96 -4.35
CA GLY A 97 10.34 10.88 -2.95
C GLY A 97 11.44 10.32 -2.05
N VAL A 98 12.25 11.22 -1.54
CA VAL A 98 13.19 10.94 -0.46
C VAL A 98 12.43 10.75 0.83
N VAL A 99 12.71 9.64 1.53
CA VAL A 99 12.17 9.37 2.86
C VAL A 99 13.20 9.80 3.89
N VAL A 100 12.81 10.65 4.81
CA VAL A 100 13.66 11.16 5.90
C VAL A 100 13.06 10.80 7.26
N ASP A 101 13.90 10.83 8.30
CA ASP A 101 13.43 10.66 9.66
C ASP A 101 12.79 11.99 10.15
N GLY A 102 11.51 11.93 10.47
CA GLY A 102 10.78 13.00 11.15
C GLY A 102 10.77 12.82 12.67
N ALA A 103 10.17 13.74 13.38
CA ALA A 103 10.14 13.72 14.86
C ALA A 103 9.42 12.49 15.45
N LYS A 104 8.38 11.98 14.79
CA LYS A 104 7.55 10.85 15.27
C LYS A 104 7.57 9.66 14.33
N ARG A 105 7.80 9.86 13.06
CA ARG A 105 7.74 8.86 12.01
C ARG A 105 8.61 9.26 10.82
N LYS A 106 8.82 8.33 9.92
CA LYS A 106 9.38 8.64 8.60
C LYS A 106 8.44 9.53 7.80
N VAL A 107 9.00 10.46 7.05
CA VAL A 107 8.29 11.44 6.24
C VAL A 107 8.77 11.34 4.80
N LEU A 108 7.84 11.36 3.88
CA LEU A 108 8.10 11.44 2.45
C LEU A 108 8.17 12.91 2.06
N LEU A 109 9.29 13.34 1.48
CA LEU A 109 9.46 14.71 1.01
C LEU A 109 8.68 14.96 -0.28
N ASP A 110 8.23 16.19 -0.47
CA ASP A 110 7.57 16.61 -1.70
C ASP A 110 8.51 16.47 -2.89
N PHE A 111 7.96 16.03 -4.01
CA PHE A 111 8.69 15.79 -5.25
C PHE A 111 7.77 15.97 -6.45
N GLN A 112 8.28 16.56 -7.53
CA GLN A 112 7.55 16.74 -8.77
C GLN A 112 8.46 16.43 -9.97
N SER A 113 7.96 15.59 -10.86
CA SER A 113 8.53 15.30 -12.18
C SER A 113 7.40 15.18 -13.19
N GLU A 114 7.72 14.88 -14.45
CA GLU A 114 6.71 14.60 -15.47
C GLU A 114 5.85 13.37 -15.13
N HIS A 115 6.41 12.39 -14.41
CA HIS A 115 5.79 11.08 -14.19
C HIS A 115 5.34 10.83 -12.75
N GLN A 116 5.86 11.61 -11.80
CA GLN A 116 5.61 11.38 -10.38
C GLN A 116 5.45 12.67 -9.60
N HIS A 117 4.38 12.75 -8.82
CA HIS A 117 4.10 13.88 -7.94
C HIS A 117 3.86 13.40 -6.52
N ILE A 118 4.58 14.00 -5.58
CA ILE A 118 4.40 13.85 -4.14
C ILE A 118 4.12 15.24 -3.58
N ILE A 119 2.96 15.43 -2.99
CA ILE A 119 2.48 16.72 -2.48
C ILE A 119 2.05 16.53 -1.03
N ASN A 120 2.57 17.37 -0.14
CA ASN A 120 2.32 17.27 1.31
C ASN A 120 2.68 15.87 1.86
N GLY A 121 3.80 15.32 1.41
CA GLY A 121 4.30 14.02 1.82
C GLY A 121 3.47 12.82 1.36
N ARG A 122 2.62 12.97 0.32
CA ARG A 122 1.77 11.92 -0.21
C ARG A 122 1.87 11.83 -1.72
N ARG A 123 1.94 10.62 -2.23
CA ARG A 123 1.84 10.38 -3.67
C ARG A 123 0.44 10.76 -4.15
N ILE A 124 0.33 11.54 -5.24
CA ILE A 124 -0.99 11.86 -5.79
C ILE A 124 -1.70 10.59 -6.28
N THR A 125 -3.03 10.63 -6.22
CA THR A 125 -3.91 9.62 -6.82
C THR A 125 -4.64 10.29 -7.98
N VAL A 126 -4.48 9.75 -9.18
CA VAL A 126 -5.11 10.30 -10.39
C VAL A 126 -6.60 9.94 -10.42
N GLY A 127 -7.41 10.88 -10.91
CA GLY A 127 -8.86 10.67 -11.06
C GLY A 127 -9.67 10.89 -9.79
N GLN A 128 -9.11 11.50 -8.76
CA GLN A 128 -9.88 11.84 -7.55
C GLN A 128 -11.03 12.80 -7.88
N PRO A 129 -12.26 12.52 -7.37
CA PRO A 129 -13.38 13.44 -7.53
C PRO A 129 -13.18 14.71 -6.69
N LYS A 130 -13.63 15.85 -7.21
CA LYS A 130 -13.61 17.13 -6.46
C LYS A 130 -14.55 17.12 -5.25
N ARG A 131 -15.63 16.35 -5.31
CA ARG A 131 -16.61 16.14 -4.23
C ARG A 131 -16.67 14.65 -3.95
N TYR A 132 -16.74 14.28 -2.69
CA TYR A 132 -16.78 12.90 -2.23
C TYR A 132 -17.37 12.82 -0.82
N HIS A 133 -17.82 11.65 -0.42
CA HIS A 133 -18.45 11.44 0.88
C HIS A 133 -17.49 10.79 1.86
N ASN A 134 -16.75 9.77 1.42
CA ASN A 134 -15.80 9.03 2.25
C ASN A 134 -14.42 8.96 1.61
N THR A 135 -13.44 8.58 2.41
CA THR A 135 -12.05 8.45 1.97
C THR A 135 -11.58 7.00 2.15
N ILE A 136 -10.84 6.51 1.17
CA ILE A 136 -10.07 5.29 1.27
C ILE A 136 -8.60 5.69 1.42
N TYR A 137 -7.98 5.33 2.53
CA TYR A 137 -6.57 5.59 2.79
C TYR A 137 -5.76 4.33 2.51
N THR A 138 -4.70 4.44 1.71
CA THR A 138 -3.76 3.34 1.49
C THR A 138 -2.46 3.61 2.21
N HIS A 139 -2.01 2.66 3.02
CA HIS A 139 -0.76 2.70 3.77
C HIS A 139 0.13 1.53 3.38
N GLY A 140 1.43 1.66 3.59
CA GLY A 140 2.40 0.60 3.33
C GLY A 140 3.75 1.12 2.81
N ALA A 141 4.56 0.19 2.29
CA ALA A 141 5.90 0.49 1.80
C ALA A 141 5.92 0.87 0.31
N CYS A 142 7.07 0.71 -0.33
CA CYS A 142 7.40 1.18 -1.67
C CYS A 142 6.38 0.77 -2.76
N THR A 143 5.90 -0.47 -2.76
CA THR A 143 4.91 -0.96 -3.72
C THR A 143 3.60 -0.17 -3.61
N TRP A 144 3.15 0.10 -2.40
CA TRP A 144 1.93 0.87 -2.15
C TRP A 144 2.09 2.35 -2.50
N ARG A 145 3.28 2.90 -2.29
CA ARG A 145 3.62 4.24 -2.77
C ARG A 145 3.58 4.31 -4.30
N GLY A 146 3.85 3.22 -5.00
CA GLY A 146 3.96 3.15 -6.46
C GLY A 146 5.38 3.43 -6.94
N THR A 147 6.40 2.88 -6.28
CA THR A 147 7.78 2.95 -6.74
C THR A 147 7.93 2.22 -8.07
N GLY A 148 8.51 2.88 -9.07
CA GLY A 148 8.77 2.31 -10.40
C GLY A 148 7.61 2.40 -11.37
N VAL A 149 6.57 3.20 -11.09
CA VAL A 149 5.44 3.45 -11.96
C VAL A 149 5.03 4.92 -11.94
N GLU A 150 4.32 5.36 -12.96
CA GLU A 150 3.75 6.71 -13.05
C GLU A 150 2.55 6.90 -12.11
N ASP A 151 2.13 8.15 -11.90
CA ASP A 151 1.04 8.46 -10.98
C ASP A 151 -0.27 7.74 -11.32
N GLN A 152 -0.63 7.67 -12.61
CA GLN A 152 -1.84 6.99 -13.08
C GLN A 152 -1.75 5.46 -12.99
N GLU A 153 -0.55 4.91 -12.78
CA GLU A 153 -0.26 3.48 -12.76
C GLU A 153 -0.12 2.91 -11.35
N THR A 154 -0.33 3.73 -10.33
CA THR A 154 -0.31 3.28 -8.92
C THR A 154 -1.54 2.43 -8.59
N ILE A 155 -1.43 1.58 -7.58
CA ILE A 155 -2.58 0.80 -7.06
C ILE A 155 -3.72 1.75 -6.68
N ALA A 156 -3.40 2.86 -6.02
CA ALA A 156 -4.39 3.86 -5.59
C ALA A 156 -5.12 4.48 -6.79
N SER A 157 -4.41 4.82 -7.87
CA SER A 157 -5.01 5.42 -9.07
C SER A 157 -5.87 4.43 -9.85
N PHE A 158 -5.44 3.18 -10.00
CA PHE A 158 -6.28 2.15 -10.62
C PHE A 158 -7.53 1.86 -9.80
N LEU A 159 -7.41 1.77 -8.48
CA LEU A 159 -8.56 1.57 -7.60
C LEU A 159 -9.52 2.75 -7.66
N GLN A 160 -9.01 3.99 -7.74
CA GLN A 160 -9.86 5.19 -7.92
C GLN A 160 -10.64 5.15 -9.22
N GLN A 161 -10.01 4.71 -10.33
CA GLN A 161 -10.69 4.56 -11.61
C GLN A 161 -11.84 3.54 -11.53
N LEU A 162 -11.60 2.38 -10.91
CA LEU A 162 -12.63 1.35 -10.73
C LEU A 162 -13.81 1.87 -9.89
N ILE A 163 -13.52 2.53 -8.78
CA ILE A 163 -14.55 3.09 -7.90
C ILE A 163 -15.35 4.18 -8.60
N ASN A 164 -14.73 5.02 -9.41
CA ASN A 164 -15.43 6.07 -10.14
C ASN A 164 -16.47 5.54 -11.15
N ILE A 165 -16.28 4.32 -11.67
CA ILE A 165 -17.22 3.68 -12.61
C ILE A 165 -18.53 3.34 -11.90
N ASP A 166 -18.47 2.66 -10.77
CA ASP A 166 -19.65 2.10 -10.11
C ASP A 166 -20.17 3.00 -8.97
N TYR A 167 -19.30 3.82 -8.38
CA TYR A 167 -19.58 4.70 -7.24
C TYR A 167 -19.10 6.13 -7.50
N PRO A 168 -19.58 6.81 -8.55
CA PRO A 168 -19.10 8.15 -8.89
C PRO A 168 -19.34 9.13 -7.73
N LEU A 169 -18.33 9.94 -7.41
CA LEU A 169 -18.35 10.94 -6.34
C LEU A 169 -18.50 10.38 -4.91
N ALA A 170 -18.52 9.07 -4.71
CA ALA A 170 -18.69 8.50 -3.38
C ALA A 170 -17.38 8.49 -2.56
N TYR A 171 -16.27 8.15 -3.19
CA TYR A 171 -14.98 8.00 -2.52
C TYR A 171 -13.86 8.74 -3.22
N ARG A 172 -12.95 9.32 -2.44
CA ARG A 172 -11.60 9.63 -2.90
C ARG A 172 -10.60 8.68 -2.28
N ILE A 173 -9.51 8.37 -2.98
CA ILE A 173 -8.41 7.55 -2.45
C ILE A 173 -7.21 8.43 -2.16
N VAL A 174 -6.69 8.34 -0.94
CA VAL A 174 -5.48 9.02 -0.49
C VAL A 174 -4.36 8.03 -0.36
N ASN A 175 -3.33 8.16 -1.18
CA ASN A 175 -2.12 7.34 -1.08
C ASN A 175 -1.22 7.90 0.03
N SER A 176 -1.29 7.28 1.20
CA SER A 176 -0.51 7.62 2.40
C SER A 176 0.70 6.70 2.60
N ALA A 177 1.06 5.87 1.61
CA ALA A 177 2.22 5.00 1.73
C ALA A 177 3.52 5.80 1.69
N ILE A 178 4.40 5.56 2.67
CA ILE A 178 5.64 6.33 2.84
C ILE A 178 6.75 5.81 1.92
N GLY A 179 6.96 4.49 1.89
CA GLY A 179 7.97 3.87 1.04
C GLY A 179 9.15 3.26 1.79
N ARG A 180 10.37 3.43 1.26
CA ARG A 180 11.58 2.73 1.73
C ARG A 180 11.85 2.95 3.21
N GLY A 181 12.04 1.83 3.93
CA GLY A 181 12.44 1.84 5.34
C GLY A 181 11.33 2.24 6.31
N SER A 182 10.10 2.53 5.84
CA SER A 182 8.95 2.68 6.72
C SER A 182 8.52 1.33 7.31
N ASN A 183 7.88 1.38 8.44
CA ASN A 183 7.36 0.22 9.16
C ASN A 183 5.95 0.53 9.68
N ILE A 184 5.31 -0.46 10.33
CA ILE A 184 3.94 -0.31 10.80
C ILE A 184 3.75 0.78 11.87
N ARG A 185 4.80 1.18 12.59
CA ARG A 185 4.72 2.30 13.53
C ARG A 185 4.61 3.62 12.79
N ASP A 186 5.35 3.77 11.68
CA ASP A 186 5.24 4.95 10.82
C ASP A 186 3.82 5.08 10.25
N ASP A 187 3.22 3.94 9.80
CA ASP A 187 1.83 3.92 9.36
C ASP A 187 0.87 4.30 10.49
N PHE A 188 1.08 3.80 11.70
CA PHE A 188 0.23 4.11 12.85
C PHE A 188 0.30 5.59 13.25
N GLU A 189 1.49 6.19 13.26
CA GLU A 189 1.61 7.63 13.53
C GLU A 189 0.89 8.45 12.44
N MET A 190 1.03 8.07 11.16
CA MET A 190 0.31 8.72 10.07
C MET A 190 -1.22 8.53 10.18
N ILE A 191 -1.69 7.36 10.59
CA ILE A 191 -3.10 7.08 10.82
C ILE A 191 -3.64 8.01 11.91
N LYS A 192 -2.95 8.22 13.02
CA LYS A 192 -3.36 9.11 14.08
C LYS A 192 -3.43 10.60 13.69
N GLU A 193 -2.64 11.00 12.70
CA GLU A 193 -2.64 12.38 12.19
C GLU A 193 -3.80 12.68 11.22
N GLN A 194 -4.57 11.67 10.84
CA GLN A 194 -5.67 11.82 9.88
C GLN A 194 -7.02 11.97 10.59
N THR A 195 -7.94 12.65 9.95
CA THR A 195 -9.34 12.73 10.40
C THR A 195 -10.15 11.68 9.65
N TYR A 196 -10.85 10.83 10.40
CA TYR A 196 -11.71 9.79 9.87
C TYR A 196 -13.17 10.09 10.09
N PHE A 197 -13.99 9.60 9.16
CA PHE A 197 -15.44 9.59 9.28
C PHE A 197 -15.95 8.14 9.23
N PRO A 198 -17.10 7.85 9.87
CA PRO A 198 -17.73 6.55 9.75
C PRO A 198 -17.89 6.12 8.30
N GLY A 199 -17.56 4.87 7.99
CA GLY A 199 -17.57 4.33 6.63
C GLY A 199 -16.32 4.67 5.79
N ASP A 200 -15.33 5.39 6.32
CA ASP A 200 -14.00 5.46 5.70
C ASP A 200 -13.33 4.09 5.72
N ILE A 201 -12.39 3.88 4.80
CA ILE A 201 -11.70 2.60 4.66
C ILE A 201 -10.19 2.83 4.78
N VAL A 202 -9.52 2.00 5.56
CA VAL A 202 -8.06 1.96 5.64
C VAL A 202 -7.55 0.65 5.05
N ILE A 203 -6.71 0.75 4.03
CA ILE A 203 -6.04 -0.38 3.41
C ILE A 203 -4.58 -0.39 3.88
N LEU A 204 -4.21 -1.44 4.60
CA LEU A 204 -2.85 -1.67 5.09
C LEU A 204 -2.13 -2.61 4.13
N GLY A 205 -1.09 -2.14 3.49
CA GLY A 205 -0.22 -2.95 2.66
C GLY A 205 0.82 -3.71 3.46
N SER A 206 1.19 -4.88 2.98
CA SER A 206 2.24 -5.68 3.63
C SER A 206 3.61 -5.03 3.52
N HIS A 207 4.35 -5.00 4.62
CA HIS A 207 5.78 -4.66 4.66
C HIS A 207 6.48 -5.27 5.87
N GLY A 208 7.79 -5.47 5.77
CA GLY A 208 8.62 -5.94 6.88
C GLY A 208 8.11 -7.20 7.58
N ALA A 209 8.14 -7.18 8.90
CA ALA A 209 7.77 -8.31 9.75
C ALA A 209 6.28 -8.69 9.68
N ILE A 210 5.40 -7.76 9.28
CA ILE A 210 3.95 -8.02 9.16
C ILE A 210 3.68 -9.15 8.16
N MET A 211 4.47 -9.27 7.10
CA MET A 211 4.34 -10.34 6.11
C MET A 211 4.43 -11.76 6.70
N ASN A 212 4.92 -11.89 7.93
CA ASN A 212 5.03 -13.17 8.64
C ASN A 212 3.87 -13.43 9.60
N ILE A 213 2.94 -12.50 9.73
CA ILE A 213 1.75 -12.66 10.57
C ILE A 213 0.68 -13.43 9.78
N GLY A 214 0.13 -14.45 10.39
CA GLY A 214 -0.88 -15.30 9.75
C GLY A 214 -2.27 -14.65 9.74
N ARG A 215 -3.12 -15.06 8.79
CA ARG A 215 -4.48 -14.58 8.56
C ARG A 215 -5.34 -14.58 9.83
N SER A 216 -5.30 -15.66 10.62
CA SER A 216 -6.09 -15.80 11.84
C SER A 216 -5.85 -14.71 12.89
N PHE A 217 -4.66 -14.09 12.89
CA PHE A 217 -4.39 -12.96 13.77
C PHE A 217 -5.19 -11.72 13.35
N PHE A 218 -5.21 -11.40 12.05
CA PHE A 218 -5.94 -10.24 11.52
C PHE A 218 -7.44 -10.39 11.74
N GLU A 219 -8.00 -11.54 11.44
CA GLU A 219 -9.42 -11.84 11.66
C GLU A 219 -9.82 -11.71 13.14
N LYS A 220 -8.96 -12.18 14.05
CA LYS A 220 -9.20 -12.07 15.50
C LYS A 220 -9.27 -10.62 16.00
N ILE A 221 -8.60 -9.68 15.33
CA ILE A 221 -8.62 -8.25 15.69
C ILE A 221 -9.54 -7.42 14.80
N GLY A 222 -10.45 -8.05 14.04
CA GLY A 222 -11.44 -7.36 13.21
C GLY A 222 -10.92 -6.78 11.90
N ILE A 223 -9.73 -7.19 11.44
CA ILE A 223 -9.16 -6.77 10.16
C ILE A 223 -9.46 -7.81 9.09
N VAL A 224 -10.07 -7.39 7.98
CA VAL A 224 -10.25 -8.25 6.80
C VAL A 224 -8.91 -8.52 6.15
N TYR A 225 -8.65 -9.77 5.77
CA TYR A 225 -7.37 -10.22 5.23
C TYR A 225 -7.50 -10.69 3.79
N LEU A 226 -6.79 -10.02 2.88
CA LEU A 226 -6.65 -10.41 1.49
C LEU A 226 -5.23 -10.95 1.24
N THR A 227 -5.12 -12.20 0.78
CA THR A 227 -3.87 -12.73 0.23
C THR A 227 -3.87 -12.60 -1.28
N THR A 228 -2.79 -12.10 -1.84
CA THR A 228 -2.63 -11.93 -3.29
C THR A 228 -1.68 -12.95 -3.91
N SER A 229 -1.21 -13.92 -3.12
CA SER A 229 -0.22 -14.91 -3.59
C SER A 229 -0.72 -15.73 -4.79
N SER A 230 -2.01 -16.03 -4.87
CA SER A 230 -2.61 -16.77 -6.00
C SER A 230 -2.73 -15.94 -7.27
N LEU A 231 -2.76 -14.62 -7.18
CA LEU A 231 -2.88 -13.73 -8.33
C LEU A 231 -1.62 -13.74 -9.21
N PHE A 232 -0.47 -14.02 -8.61
CA PHE A 232 0.85 -13.99 -9.24
C PHE A 232 1.45 -15.39 -9.44
N ASN A 233 0.68 -16.46 -9.22
CA ASN A 233 1.13 -17.86 -9.32
C ASN A 233 1.22 -18.39 -10.77
N ARG A 234 1.18 -17.55 -11.78
CA ARG A 234 1.40 -18.00 -13.16
C ARG A 234 2.88 -18.23 -13.41
N PRO A 235 3.27 -19.43 -13.90
CA PRO A 235 4.67 -19.91 -13.85
C PRO A 235 5.64 -19.19 -14.80
N HIS A 236 5.24 -18.25 -15.64
CA HIS A 236 6.03 -17.92 -16.82
C HIS A 236 6.50 -16.48 -17.00
N ASN A 237 6.22 -15.53 -16.07
CA ASN A 237 6.71 -14.17 -16.29
C ASN A 237 6.76 -13.31 -15.04
N TYR A 238 7.81 -13.42 -14.26
CA TYR A 238 8.03 -12.51 -13.13
C TYR A 238 8.02 -11.03 -13.60
N GLY A 239 8.69 -10.73 -14.70
CA GLY A 239 8.69 -9.39 -15.32
C GLY A 239 7.32 -8.95 -15.85
N GLU A 240 6.35 -9.85 -15.96
CA GLU A 240 4.98 -9.49 -16.31
C GLU A 240 4.29 -8.67 -15.20
N TRP A 241 4.67 -8.91 -13.93
CA TRP A 241 4.00 -8.35 -12.76
C TRP A 241 4.87 -7.44 -11.90
N PHE A 242 6.19 -7.62 -11.96
CA PHE A 242 7.13 -6.95 -11.07
C PHE A 242 8.24 -6.26 -11.85
N ASN A 243 8.65 -5.10 -11.34
CA ASN A 243 9.77 -4.34 -11.86
C ASN A 243 11.12 -4.87 -11.38
N ASP A 244 11.14 -5.58 -10.26
CA ASP A 244 12.38 -6.00 -9.60
C ASP A 244 12.19 -7.19 -8.64
N THR A 245 13.29 -7.59 -7.99
CA THR A 245 13.35 -8.73 -7.09
C THR A 245 12.81 -8.49 -5.69
N VAL A 246 12.56 -7.22 -5.34
CA VAL A 246 12.00 -6.84 -4.03
C VAL A 246 10.49 -6.64 -4.07
N LEU A 247 9.85 -7.09 -5.16
CA LEU A 247 8.41 -7.11 -5.35
C LEU A 247 7.77 -5.72 -5.56
N HIS A 248 8.49 -4.78 -6.17
CA HIS A 248 7.83 -3.60 -6.72
C HIS A 248 7.00 -4.03 -7.94
N THR A 249 5.69 -3.96 -7.80
CA THR A 249 4.78 -4.29 -8.89
C THR A 249 4.86 -3.24 -9.99
N ASN A 250 4.86 -3.70 -11.26
CA ASN A 250 4.74 -2.83 -12.40
C ASN A 250 3.28 -2.40 -12.62
N LYS A 251 3.00 -1.61 -13.65
CA LYS A 251 1.66 -1.19 -14.06
C LYS A 251 0.64 -2.33 -14.06
N ARG A 252 0.99 -3.46 -14.67
CA ARG A 252 0.10 -4.61 -14.79
C ARG A 252 -0.17 -5.28 -13.45
N GLY A 253 0.88 -5.44 -12.62
CA GLY A 253 0.76 -5.95 -11.26
C GLY A 253 -0.08 -5.04 -10.38
N ASN A 254 0.09 -3.73 -10.49
CA ASN A 254 -0.72 -2.75 -9.75
C ASN A 254 -2.20 -2.80 -10.13
N LYS A 255 -2.50 -2.98 -11.42
CA LYS A 255 -3.89 -3.13 -11.88
C LYS A 255 -4.53 -4.40 -11.30
N VAL A 256 -3.84 -5.53 -11.34
CA VAL A 256 -4.34 -6.80 -10.76
C VAL A 256 -4.59 -6.68 -9.26
N LEU A 257 -3.71 -5.96 -8.54
CA LEU A 257 -3.92 -5.69 -7.12
C LEU A 257 -5.13 -4.79 -6.88
N ALA A 258 -5.30 -3.74 -7.67
CA ALA A 258 -6.46 -2.85 -7.57
C ALA A 258 -7.77 -3.58 -7.85
N ASP A 259 -7.83 -4.44 -8.88
CA ASP A 259 -8.99 -5.27 -9.21
C ASP A 259 -9.35 -6.22 -8.05
N ALA A 260 -8.36 -6.88 -7.44
CA ALA A 260 -8.58 -7.78 -6.31
C ALA A 260 -9.07 -7.05 -5.05
N ILE A 261 -8.51 -5.88 -4.77
CA ILE A 261 -8.96 -5.03 -3.66
C ILE A 261 -10.40 -4.59 -3.91
N TYR A 262 -10.68 -4.05 -5.10
CA TYR A 262 -12.02 -3.60 -5.48
C TYR A 262 -13.07 -4.70 -5.30
N LYS A 263 -12.76 -5.93 -5.74
CA LYS A 263 -13.62 -7.10 -5.56
C LYS A 263 -13.93 -7.35 -4.07
N VAL A 264 -12.91 -7.35 -3.20
CA VAL A 264 -13.11 -7.56 -1.75
C VAL A 264 -13.96 -6.45 -1.14
N LEU A 265 -13.72 -5.18 -1.49
CA LEU A 265 -14.51 -4.06 -0.97
C LEU A 265 -16.00 -4.20 -1.33
N ASN A 266 -16.31 -4.66 -2.55
CA ASN A 266 -17.68 -4.95 -2.99
C ASN A 266 -18.28 -6.17 -2.28
N GLU A 267 -17.56 -7.28 -2.17
CA GLU A 267 -18.01 -8.50 -1.47
C GLU A 267 -18.34 -8.21 0.01
N MET A 268 -17.54 -7.36 0.66
CA MET A 268 -17.77 -6.90 2.03
C MET A 268 -18.88 -5.86 2.14
N LYS A 269 -19.42 -5.38 1.02
CA LYS A 269 -20.43 -4.30 0.95
C LYS A 269 -19.96 -3.00 1.64
N TRP A 270 -18.67 -2.72 1.62
CA TRP A 270 -18.12 -1.50 2.18
C TRP A 270 -18.28 -0.31 1.24
N LEU A 271 -18.38 -0.56 -0.07
CA LEU A 271 -18.67 0.49 -1.04
C LEU A 271 -20.19 0.69 -1.15
N THR A 272 -20.63 1.93 -0.93
CA THR A 272 -22.04 2.33 -0.98
C THR A 272 -22.20 3.56 -1.87
N SER A 273 -23.40 3.78 -2.39
CA SER A 273 -23.72 4.98 -3.16
C SER A 273 -23.58 6.24 -2.28
N GLY A 274 -23.21 7.36 -2.88
CA GLY A 274 -23.05 8.64 -2.18
C GLY A 274 -24.28 9.08 -1.40
N VAL A 275 -25.48 8.76 -1.88
CA VAL A 275 -26.76 9.07 -1.20
C VAL A 275 -26.87 8.33 0.13
N LEU A 276 -26.57 7.03 0.15
CA LEU A 276 -26.62 6.24 1.38
C LEU A 276 -25.60 6.70 2.41
N ILE A 277 -24.40 7.09 1.97
CA ILE A 277 -23.37 7.62 2.86
C ILE A 277 -23.80 8.94 3.50
N GLU A 278 -24.41 9.86 2.74
CA GLU A 278 -24.92 11.11 3.29
C GLU A 278 -26.04 10.90 4.31
N GLU A 279 -26.94 9.97 4.08
CA GLU A 279 -27.97 9.61 5.05
C GLU A 279 -27.37 9.06 6.34
N HIS A 280 -26.35 8.22 6.22
CA HIS A 280 -25.62 7.67 7.37
C HIS A 280 -24.93 8.78 8.18
N LYS A 281 -24.22 9.71 7.54
CA LYS A 281 -23.62 10.89 8.19
C LYS A 281 -24.65 11.77 8.90
N LYS A 282 -25.79 12.02 8.26
CA LYS A 282 -26.88 12.78 8.88
C LYS A 282 -27.42 12.10 10.13
N ARG A 283 -27.58 10.77 10.14
CA ARG A 283 -28.01 10.00 11.32
C ARG A 283 -27.03 10.11 12.47
N ILE A 284 -25.72 9.96 12.21
CA ILE A 284 -24.67 10.06 13.22
C ILE A 284 -24.58 11.47 13.79
N LEU A 285 -24.58 12.50 12.95
CA LEU A 285 -24.55 13.90 13.39
C LEU A 285 -25.82 14.28 14.16
N GLY A 286 -26.96 13.73 13.79
CA GLY A 286 -28.22 13.88 14.51
C GLY A 286 -28.16 13.27 15.91
N ASN A 287 -27.63 12.07 16.05
CA ASN A 287 -27.46 11.37 17.32
C ASN A 287 -26.46 12.07 18.24
N ASN A 288 -25.34 12.58 17.71
CA ASN A 288 -24.37 13.34 18.51
C ASN A 288 -24.92 14.68 19.02
N LYS A 289 -25.82 15.35 18.29
CA LYS A 289 -26.50 16.56 18.77
C LYS A 289 -27.44 16.26 19.94
N SER A 290 -28.07 15.08 19.97
CA SER A 290 -28.92 14.67 21.10
C SER A 290 -28.08 14.30 22.34
N LEU A 291 -26.90 13.68 22.17
CA LEU A 291 -25.98 13.39 23.28
C LEU A 291 -25.38 14.66 23.90
N LEU A 292 -25.05 15.67 23.09
CA LEU A 292 -24.57 16.97 23.59
C LEU A 292 -25.65 17.79 24.33
N LYS A 293 -26.95 17.54 24.08
CA LYS A 293 -28.05 18.16 24.83
C LYS A 293 -28.31 17.49 26.19
N LEU A 294 -27.88 16.24 26.37
CA LEU A 294 -28.01 15.52 27.64
C LEU A 294 -26.84 15.79 28.60
N GLN A 295 -25.79 16.48 28.14
CA GLN A 295 -24.65 16.90 28.98
C GLN A 295 -24.74 18.38 29.43
N LYS A 296 -25.80 19.09 29.12
CA LYS A 296 -26.17 20.40 29.65
C LYS A 296 -27.34 20.27 30.61
#